data_440f2ed2f810eba0e37ddccda3f8190d
#
_entry.id   440f2ed2f810eba0e37ddccda3f8190d
#
_cell.length_a   1.000
_cell.length_b   1.000
_cell.length_c   1.000
_cell.angle_alpha   90.00
_cell.angle_beta   90.00
_cell.angle_gamma   90.00
#
_symmetry.space_group_name_H-M   'P 1'
#
loop_
_entity.id
_entity.type
_entity.pdbx_description
1 polymer ?
#
loop_
_entity_poly.entity_id
_entity_poly.type
_entity_poly.pdbx_seq_one_letter_code
_entity_poly.pdbx_strand_id
1 'polypeptide(L)'
;NFRRLGILIVKERRQLLRDRSSVIMGILLPVFLLLLFGYGLSLDIRNIKLAVVEPVRTELSAELVARFRASEYFNVSVVRTTEEGKEAVRSHRADACLFLPSDPERRLAARDLAILIVLNGTNGSQARLRDNYIRGILLSVLGSSSSAPGIRMQSRMWFNDANESAYFMIPGVIVIIMT
;
A
#
# COMPACT_ATOMS: atom_id res chain seq x y z
N ASN A 1 -0.64 -37.64 41.59
CA ASN A 1 -0.62 -38.11 40.18
C ASN A 1 0.41 -37.43 39.27
N PHE A 2 1.24 -36.52 39.81
CA PHE A 2 2.31 -35.83 39.04
C PHE A 2 3.36 -36.81 38.49
N ARG A 3 3.67 -37.89 39.16
CA ARG A 3 4.62 -38.90 38.66
C ARG A 3 4.13 -39.60 37.37
N ARG A 4 2.84 -39.87 37.26
CA ARG A 4 2.25 -40.49 36.07
C ARG A 4 2.27 -39.51 34.88
N LEU A 5 2.03 -38.23 35.16
CA LEU A 5 2.13 -37.15 34.12
C LEU A 5 3.54 -37.01 33.59
N GLY A 6 4.56 -37.04 34.46
CA GLY A 6 5.96 -36.98 34.07
C GLY A 6 6.40 -38.14 33.17
N ILE A 7 5.95 -39.36 33.49
CA ILE A 7 6.27 -40.55 32.68
C ILE A 7 5.59 -40.48 31.32
N LEU A 8 4.35 -40.01 31.27
CA LEU A 8 3.64 -39.78 29.98
C LEU A 8 4.34 -38.74 29.10
N ILE A 9 4.72 -37.61 29.67
CA ILE A 9 5.45 -36.55 28.95
C ILE A 9 6.77 -37.07 28.34
N VAL A 10 7.54 -37.85 29.13
CA VAL A 10 8.79 -38.43 28.66
C VAL A 10 8.57 -39.45 27.55
N LYS A 11 7.53 -40.27 27.68
CA LYS A 11 7.14 -41.26 26.65
C LYS A 11 6.74 -40.55 25.35
N GLU A 12 5.81 -39.58 25.43
CA GLU A 12 5.33 -38.82 24.28
C GLU A 12 6.47 -38.07 23.59
N ARG A 13 7.36 -37.43 24.37
CA ARG A 13 8.54 -36.75 23.82
C ARG A 13 9.45 -37.70 23.04
N ARG A 14 9.73 -38.90 23.56
CA ARG A 14 10.54 -39.91 22.87
C ARG A 14 9.86 -40.42 21.60
N GLN A 15 8.54 -40.56 21.64
CA GLN A 15 7.75 -41.01 20.51
C GLN A 15 7.75 -39.95 19.40
N LEU A 16 7.54 -38.68 19.76
CA LEU A 16 7.61 -37.55 18.84
C LEU A 16 8.99 -37.41 18.17
N LEU A 17 10.07 -37.52 18.94
CA LEU A 17 11.43 -37.44 18.40
C LEU A 17 11.82 -38.64 17.53
N ARG A 18 11.16 -39.79 17.72
CA ARG A 18 11.40 -41.00 16.90
C ARG A 18 10.60 -40.99 15.61
N ASP A 19 9.48 -40.26 15.61
CA ASP A 19 8.65 -40.09 14.39
C ASP A 19 9.16 -38.92 13.57
N ARG A 20 9.91 -39.24 12.50
CA ARG A 20 10.48 -38.25 11.56
C ARG A 20 9.41 -37.37 10.95
N SER A 21 8.22 -37.91 10.67
CA SER A 21 7.10 -37.15 10.08
C SER A 21 6.58 -36.09 11.05
N SER A 22 6.43 -36.43 12.32
CA SER A 22 5.98 -35.47 13.35
C SER A 22 7.01 -34.35 13.60
N VAL A 23 8.32 -34.66 13.55
CA VAL A 23 9.37 -33.64 13.67
C VAL A 23 9.38 -32.72 12.44
N ILE A 24 9.25 -33.27 11.25
CA ILE A 24 9.19 -32.49 10.00
C ILE A 24 7.97 -31.55 10.01
N MET A 25 6.78 -32.08 10.32
CA MET A 25 5.56 -31.29 10.36
C MET A 25 5.57 -30.26 11.50
N GLY A 26 6.09 -30.63 12.67
CA GLY A 26 6.07 -29.77 13.86
C GLY A 26 7.14 -28.68 13.90
N ILE A 27 8.27 -28.88 13.24
CA ILE A 27 9.41 -27.95 13.29
C ILE A 27 9.74 -27.39 11.92
N LEU A 28 9.93 -28.24 10.91
CA LEU A 28 10.39 -27.81 9.59
C LEU A 28 9.31 -26.99 8.87
N LEU A 29 8.03 -27.40 8.98
CA LEU A 29 6.94 -26.68 8.33
C LEU A 29 6.76 -25.26 8.89
N PRO A 30 6.69 -24.99 10.21
CA PRO A 30 6.65 -23.63 10.75
C PRO A 30 7.88 -22.79 10.36
N VAL A 31 9.08 -23.37 10.39
CA VAL A 31 10.30 -22.66 9.96
C VAL A 31 10.25 -22.33 8.47
N PHE A 32 9.81 -23.28 7.65
CA PHE A 32 9.63 -23.04 6.21
C PHE A 32 8.59 -21.95 5.94
N LEU A 33 7.43 -21.96 6.66
CA LEU A 33 6.43 -20.90 6.54
C LEU A 33 6.96 -19.55 6.99
N LEU A 34 7.75 -19.49 8.09
CA LEU A 34 8.39 -18.24 8.52
C LEU A 34 9.35 -17.70 7.46
N LEU A 35 10.15 -18.56 6.83
CA LEU A 35 11.02 -18.15 5.73
C LEU A 35 10.23 -17.73 4.50
N LEU A 36 9.20 -18.48 4.12
CA LEU A 36 8.35 -18.17 3.00
C LEU A 36 7.62 -16.82 3.18
N PHE A 37 7.02 -16.60 4.35
CA PHE A 37 6.32 -15.36 4.65
C PHE A 37 7.26 -14.21 4.96
N GLY A 38 8.40 -14.46 5.59
CA GLY A 38 9.39 -13.43 5.91
C GLY A 38 10.17 -12.94 4.69
N TYR A 39 10.49 -13.81 3.76
CA TYR A 39 11.27 -13.44 2.56
C TYR A 39 10.47 -13.47 1.25
N GLY A 40 9.45 -14.32 1.17
CA GLY A 40 8.68 -14.50 -0.07
C GLY A 40 7.53 -13.53 -0.23
N LEU A 41 6.95 -13.03 0.87
CA LEU A 41 5.91 -12.02 0.86
C LEU A 41 6.50 -10.65 1.19
N SER A 42 7.11 -10.01 0.20
CA SER A 42 7.42 -8.58 0.32
C SER A 42 6.11 -7.80 0.26
N LEU A 43 5.62 -7.39 1.42
CA LEU A 43 4.51 -6.44 1.55
C LEU A 43 4.97 -5.00 1.29
N ASP A 44 6.27 -4.80 1.08
CA ASP A 44 6.84 -3.51 0.75
C ASP A 44 6.40 -3.10 -0.65
N ILE A 45 5.55 -2.09 -0.70
CA ILE A 45 5.22 -1.44 -1.96
C ILE A 45 6.40 -0.56 -2.35
N ARG A 46 7.21 -1.06 -3.28
CA ARG A 46 8.28 -0.30 -3.92
C ARG A 46 7.85 0.07 -5.34
N ASN A 47 8.39 1.18 -5.84
CA ASN A 47 8.17 1.61 -7.23
C ASN A 47 6.70 1.93 -7.57
N ILE A 48 6.01 2.68 -6.68
CA ILE A 48 4.67 3.22 -6.95
C ILE A 48 4.77 4.19 -8.13
N LYS A 49 4.11 3.87 -9.22
CA LYS A 49 4.04 4.74 -10.38
C LYS A 49 3.05 5.88 -10.08
N LEU A 50 3.58 7.06 -9.76
CA LEU A 50 2.80 8.24 -9.43
C LEU A 50 2.78 9.21 -10.60
N ALA A 51 1.60 9.48 -11.17
CA ALA A 51 1.41 10.58 -12.09
C ALA A 51 1.04 11.85 -11.31
N VAL A 52 1.78 12.93 -11.50
CA VAL A 52 1.45 14.23 -10.90
C VAL A 52 0.94 15.15 -12.01
N VAL A 53 -0.32 15.57 -11.89
CA VAL A 53 -0.90 16.56 -12.79
C VAL A 53 -0.52 17.94 -12.28
N GLU A 54 0.34 18.60 -13.04
CA GLU A 54 0.87 19.94 -12.77
C GLU A 54 0.49 20.87 -13.94
N PRO A 55 -0.69 21.51 -13.92
CA PRO A 55 -1.11 22.39 -15.00
C PRO A 55 -0.18 23.60 -15.17
N VAL A 56 0.29 24.13 -14.04
CA VAL A 56 1.25 25.24 -13.97
C VAL A 56 2.33 24.86 -12.98
N ARG A 57 3.58 24.99 -13.39
CA ARG A 57 4.71 24.74 -12.50
C ARG A 57 4.90 25.91 -11.55
N THR A 58 4.80 25.62 -10.26
CA THR A 58 4.98 26.59 -9.19
C THR A 58 6.09 26.10 -8.23
N GLU A 59 6.51 26.94 -7.29
CA GLU A 59 7.55 26.58 -6.32
C GLU A 59 7.10 25.39 -5.46
N LEU A 60 5.86 25.47 -4.93
CA LEU A 60 5.29 24.40 -4.10
C LEU A 60 5.11 23.09 -4.88
N SER A 61 4.65 23.18 -6.14
CA SER A 61 4.49 21.98 -6.97
C SER A 61 5.83 21.33 -7.30
N ALA A 62 6.85 22.13 -7.57
CA ALA A 62 8.21 21.65 -7.82
C ALA A 62 8.83 21.00 -6.57
N GLU A 63 8.61 21.57 -5.39
CA GLU A 63 9.05 20.97 -4.13
C GLU A 63 8.35 19.63 -3.87
N LEU A 64 7.04 19.55 -4.05
CA LEU A 64 6.28 18.31 -3.91
C LEU A 64 6.81 17.21 -4.85
N VAL A 65 6.99 17.55 -6.15
CA VAL A 65 7.53 16.60 -7.13
C VAL A 65 8.94 16.14 -6.74
N ALA A 66 9.78 17.07 -6.27
CA ALA A 66 11.14 16.75 -5.84
C ALA A 66 11.13 15.80 -4.61
N ARG A 67 10.26 16.03 -3.64
CA ARG A 67 10.11 15.15 -2.47
C ARG A 67 9.63 13.76 -2.85
N PHE A 68 8.65 13.66 -3.75
CA PHE A 68 8.21 12.35 -4.26
C PHE A 68 9.32 11.62 -5.01
N ARG A 69 10.12 12.33 -5.83
CA ARG A 69 11.26 11.74 -6.55
C ARG A 69 12.41 11.31 -5.65
N ALA A 70 12.61 12.02 -4.54
CA ALA A 70 13.64 11.68 -3.54
C ALA A 70 13.27 10.45 -2.72
N SER A 71 12.01 10.04 -2.73
CA SER A 71 11.55 8.85 -2.03
C SER A 71 11.79 7.59 -2.86
N GLU A 72 12.39 6.55 -2.28
CA GLU A 72 12.63 5.26 -2.93
C GLU A 72 11.34 4.49 -3.28
N TYR A 73 10.20 4.93 -2.74
CA TYR A 73 8.90 4.27 -2.94
C TYR A 73 8.21 4.70 -4.22
N PHE A 74 8.59 5.84 -4.83
CA PHE A 74 7.86 6.44 -5.94
C PHE A 74 8.66 6.56 -7.22
N ASN A 75 8.01 6.20 -8.32
CA ASN A 75 8.45 6.54 -9.68
C ASN A 75 7.51 7.61 -10.23
N VAL A 76 8.00 8.85 -10.31
CA VAL A 76 7.16 10.02 -10.58
C VAL A 76 7.22 10.43 -12.03
N SER A 77 6.06 10.47 -12.68
CA SER A 77 5.82 11.09 -13.97
C SER A 77 5.00 12.38 -13.82
N VAL A 78 5.41 13.45 -14.48
CA VAL A 78 4.67 14.71 -14.46
C VAL A 78 3.91 14.85 -15.77
N VAL A 79 2.62 15.12 -15.67
CA VAL A 79 1.72 15.36 -16.79
C VAL A 79 1.05 16.74 -16.63
N ARG A 80 0.62 17.35 -17.73
CA ARG A 80 0.08 18.71 -17.69
C ARG A 80 -1.43 18.78 -17.65
N THR A 81 -2.09 17.76 -18.16
CA THR A 81 -3.54 17.76 -18.29
C THR A 81 -4.19 16.74 -17.37
N THR A 82 -5.38 17.08 -16.90
CA THR A 82 -6.20 16.19 -16.10
C THR A 82 -6.53 14.88 -16.84
N GLU A 83 -6.73 15.00 -18.17
CA GLU A 83 -7.07 13.84 -18.99
C GLU A 83 -5.90 12.87 -19.14
N GLU A 84 -4.67 13.38 -19.31
CA GLU A 84 -3.46 12.55 -19.30
C GLU A 84 -3.28 11.81 -17.96
N GLY A 85 -3.53 12.52 -16.84
CA GLY A 85 -3.47 11.90 -15.52
C GLY A 85 -4.50 10.78 -15.32
N LYS A 86 -5.74 11.02 -15.73
CA LYS A 86 -6.80 10.01 -15.69
C LYS A 86 -6.47 8.83 -16.58
N GLU A 87 -6.01 9.08 -17.80
CA GLU A 87 -5.65 8.02 -18.75
C GLU A 87 -4.46 7.21 -18.28
N ALA A 88 -3.50 7.80 -17.58
CA ALA A 88 -2.39 7.08 -16.99
C ALA A 88 -2.85 6.05 -15.95
N VAL A 89 -3.86 6.36 -15.13
CA VAL A 89 -4.44 5.41 -14.16
C VAL A 89 -5.29 4.36 -14.88
N ARG A 90 -6.11 4.75 -15.88
CA ARG A 90 -6.96 3.81 -16.63
C ARG A 90 -6.15 2.78 -17.40
N SER A 91 -5.07 3.21 -18.03
CA SER A 91 -4.17 2.33 -18.80
C SER A 91 -3.15 1.58 -17.94
N HIS A 92 -3.27 1.64 -16.61
CA HIS A 92 -2.34 1.03 -15.65
C HIS A 92 -0.87 1.48 -15.81
N ARG A 93 -0.65 2.63 -16.49
CA ARG A 93 0.68 3.27 -16.56
C ARG A 93 1.05 3.95 -15.27
N ALA A 94 0.05 4.37 -14.47
CA ALA A 94 0.21 4.89 -13.13
C ALA A 94 -0.67 4.12 -12.14
N ASP A 95 -0.13 3.89 -10.94
CA ASP A 95 -0.85 3.28 -9.80
C ASP A 95 -1.68 4.31 -9.04
N ALA A 96 -1.23 5.57 -9.09
CA ALA A 96 -1.89 6.70 -8.48
C ALA A 96 -1.70 7.96 -9.32
N CYS A 97 -2.63 8.88 -9.22
CA CYS A 97 -2.56 10.21 -9.84
C CYS A 97 -2.87 11.27 -8.80
N LEU A 98 -1.98 12.26 -8.70
CA LEU A 98 -2.10 13.42 -7.83
C LEU A 98 -2.48 14.63 -8.66
N PHE A 99 -3.61 15.26 -8.36
CA PHE A 99 -4.08 16.46 -9.05
C PHE A 99 -3.79 17.69 -8.20
N LEU A 100 -2.89 18.54 -8.69
CA LEU A 100 -2.58 19.83 -8.08
C LEU A 100 -3.38 20.94 -8.76
N PRO A 101 -3.90 21.92 -8.00
CA PRO A 101 -4.51 23.10 -8.59
C PRO A 101 -3.47 23.97 -9.31
N SER A 102 -3.93 24.87 -10.16
CA SER A 102 -3.03 25.77 -10.93
C SER A 102 -2.36 26.84 -10.06
N ASP A 103 -2.93 27.12 -8.89
CA ASP A 103 -2.50 28.16 -7.94
C ASP A 103 -2.37 27.60 -6.50
N PRO A 104 -1.51 26.59 -6.27
CA PRO A 104 -1.48 25.87 -4.99
C PRO A 104 -1.02 26.76 -3.82
N GLU A 105 -0.07 27.70 -4.05
CA GLU A 105 0.40 28.61 -2.99
C GLU A 105 -0.69 29.58 -2.55
N ARG A 106 -1.44 30.15 -3.50
CA ARG A 106 -2.54 31.06 -3.20
C ARG A 106 -3.64 30.36 -2.42
N ARG A 107 -3.97 29.13 -2.82
CA ARG A 107 -4.97 28.31 -2.11
C ARG A 107 -4.51 27.88 -0.73
N LEU A 108 -3.23 27.58 -0.58
CA LEU A 108 -2.63 27.27 0.70
C LEU A 108 -2.69 28.49 1.64
N ALA A 109 -2.34 29.68 1.15
CA ALA A 109 -2.42 30.93 1.90
C ALA A 109 -3.87 31.28 2.27
N ALA A 110 -4.84 30.99 1.39
CA ALA A 110 -6.26 31.17 1.63
C ALA A 110 -6.87 30.06 2.52
N ARG A 111 -6.09 29.07 2.94
CA ARG A 111 -6.55 27.89 3.69
C ARG A 111 -7.66 27.08 2.96
N ASP A 112 -7.58 27.01 1.65
CA ASP A 112 -8.53 26.28 0.79
C ASP A 112 -7.80 25.41 -0.26
N LEU A 113 -6.69 24.81 0.11
CA LEU A 113 -5.95 23.90 -0.76
C LEU A 113 -6.67 22.55 -0.79
N ALA A 114 -7.22 22.21 -1.96
CA ALA A 114 -7.81 20.90 -2.23
C ALA A 114 -6.88 20.11 -3.15
N ILE A 115 -6.46 18.94 -2.70
CA ILE A 115 -5.64 17.99 -3.44
C ILE A 115 -6.46 16.72 -3.66
N LEU A 116 -6.63 16.33 -4.93
CA LEU A 116 -7.32 15.10 -5.28
C LEU A 116 -6.29 14.01 -5.58
N ILE A 117 -6.44 12.87 -4.91
CA ILE A 117 -5.64 11.67 -5.12
C ILE A 117 -6.55 10.62 -5.75
N VAL A 118 -6.23 10.18 -6.96
CA VAL A 118 -6.93 9.08 -7.62
C VAL A 118 -6.02 7.85 -7.60
N LEU A 119 -6.54 6.74 -7.10
CA LEU A 119 -5.79 5.50 -6.92
C LEU A 119 -6.42 4.39 -7.76
N ASN A 120 -5.56 3.51 -8.29
CA ASN A 120 -6.02 2.26 -8.86
C ASN A 120 -6.44 1.32 -7.71
N GLY A 121 -7.74 1.09 -7.58
CA GLY A 121 -8.34 0.30 -6.50
C GLY A 121 -8.50 -1.19 -6.82
N THR A 122 -7.93 -1.71 -7.89
CA THR A 122 -7.99 -3.13 -8.25
C THR A 122 -7.60 -4.02 -7.07
N ASN A 123 -6.59 -3.61 -6.29
CA ASN A 123 -6.25 -4.21 -5.01
C ASN A 123 -6.43 -3.17 -3.89
N GLY A 124 -7.52 -3.29 -3.13
CA GLY A 124 -7.90 -2.32 -2.10
C GLY A 124 -6.86 -2.16 -0.99
N SER A 125 -6.21 -3.24 -0.56
CA SER A 125 -5.17 -3.18 0.49
C SER A 125 -3.95 -2.39 0.02
N GLN A 126 -3.49 -2.64 -1.21
CA GLN A 126 -2.38 -1.90 -1.80
C GLN A 126 -2.75 -0.43 -2.07
N ALA A 127 -3.99 -0.16 -2.51
CA ALA A 127 -4.45 1.20 -2.74
C ALA A 127 -4.44 2.03 -1.45
N ARG A 128 -4.91 1.47 -0.33
CA ARG A 128 -4.84 2.14 0.99
C ARG A 128 -3.40 2.42 1.43
N LEU A 129 -2.51 1.46 1.23
CA LEU A 129 -1.12 1.63 1.61
C LEU A 129 -0.46 2.72 0.76
N ARG A 130 -0.69 2.73 -0.56
CA ARG A 130 -0.24 3.81 -1.47
C ARG A 130 -0.79 5.18 -1.05
N ASP A 131 -2.07 5.28 -0.68
CA ASP A 131 -2.69 6.51 -0.17
C ASP A 131 -1.97 7.03 1.07
N ASN A 132 -1.65 6.15 2.03
CA ASN A 132 -0.94 6.52 3.25
C ASN A 132 0.47 7.06 2.95
N TYR A 133 1.22 6.44 2.04
CA TYR A 133 2.54 6.93 1.63
C TYR A 133 2.45 8.30 0.94
N ILE A 134 1.49 8.48 0.02
CA ILE A 134 1.27 9.77 -0.66
C ILE A 134 0.93 10.86 0.36
N ARG A 135 0.00 10.59 1.28
CA ARG A 135 -0.39 11.53 2.35
C ARG A 135 0.77 11.86 3.26
N GLY A 136 1.60 10.87 3.61
CA GLY A 136 2.79 11.10 4.43
C GLY A 136 3.74 12.12 3.81
N ILE A 137 4.03 12.02 2.51
CA ILE A 137 4.87 13.00 1.81
C ILE A 137 4.18 14.36 1.69
N LEU A 138 2.89 14.38 1.33
CA LEU A 138 2.14 15.64 1.27
C LEU A 138 2.17 16.37 2.60
N LEU A 139 1.94 15.67 3.70
CA LEU A 139 1.98 16.24 5.04
C LEU A 139 3.38 16.72 5.44
N SER A 140 4.44 16.05 5.02
CA SER A 140 5.82 16.48 5.31
C SER A 140 6.20 17.79 4.63
N VAL A 141 5.62 18.08 3.44
CA VAL A 141 5.88 19.32 2.69
C VAL A 141 4.95 20.44 3.12
N LEU A 142 3.66 20.12 3.28
CA LEU A 142 2.62 21.11 3.58
C LEU A 142 2.59 21.52 5.07
N GLY A 143 3.48 20.96 5.88
CA GLY A 143 3.56 21.18 7.31
C GLY A 143 2.86 20.11 8.13
N SER A 144 3.37 19.85 9.34
CA SER A 144 2.93 18.80 10.26
C SER A 144 1.49 18.93 10.78
N SER A 145 0.74 19.86 10.23
CA SER A 145 -0.64 20.14 10.61
C SER A 145 -1.62 19.40 9.72
N SER A 146 -1.79 18.09 9.94
CA SER A 146 -2.99 17.37 9.47
C SER A 146 -4.27 18.02 10.02
N SER A 147 -4.13 18.92 10.97
CA SER A 147 -5.14 19.82 11.55
C SER A 147 -4.96 21.26 11.08
N ALA A 148 -4.10 21.57 10.10
CA ALA A 148 -4.09 22.91 9.54
C ALA A 148 -5.44 23.15 8.87
N PRO A 149 -6.27 24.05 9.43
CA PRO A 149 -7.56 24.34 8.86
C PRO A 149 -7.34 24.87 7.43
N GLY A 150 -7.82 24.12 6.42
CA GLY A 150 -7.75 24.57 5.05
C GLY A 150 -7.05 23.67 4.04
N ILE A 151 -6.48 22.53 4.45
CA ILE A 151 -5.98 21.53 3.50
C ILE A 151 -6.99 20.38 3.43
N ARG A 152 -7.56 20.17 2.26
CA ARG A 152 -8.48 19.06 1.98
C ARG A 152 -7.82 18.06 1.06
N MET A 153 -7.51 16.86 1.58
CA MET A 153 -7.01 15.74 0.79
C MET A 153 -8.16 14.77 0.55
N GLN A 154 -8.62 14.67 -0.68
CA GLN A 154 -9.67 13.76 -1.08
C GLN A 154 -9.06 12.62 -1.89
N SER A 155 -9.18 11.38 -1.40
CA SER A 155 -8.78 10.19 -2.14
C SER A 155 -10.00 9.55 -2.79
N ARG A 156 -9.85 9.15 -4.05
CA ARG A 156 -10.85 8.43 -4.81
C ARG A 156 -10.23 7.17 -5.41
N MET A 157 -10.81 6.02 -5.14
CA MET A 157 -10.39 4.75 -5.69
C MET A 157 -11.18 4.45 -6.96
N TRP A 158 -10.49 4.18 -8.06
CA TRP A 158 -11.10 3.72 -9.28
C TRP A 158 -11.08 2.19 -9.34
N PHE A 159 -12.07 1.61 -10.00
CA PHE A 159 -12.29 0.16 -10.18
C PHE A 159 -12.78 -0.59 -8.93
N ASN A 160 -12.83 0.05 -7.77
CA ASN A 160 -13.37 -0.50 -6.53
C ASN A 160 -13.80 0.65 -5.60
N ASP A 161 -14.88 1.36 -5.96
CA ASP A 161 -15.36 2.52 -5.20
C ASP A 161 -15.77 2.18 -3.76
N ALA A 162 -16.30 0.96 -3.54
CA ALA A 162 -16.65 0.47 -2.21
C ALA A 162 -15.44 0.03 -1.38
N ASN A 163 -14.25 -0.09 -2.00
CA ASN A 163 -13.02 -0.58 -1.37
C ASN A 163 -13.21 -1.93 -0.64
N GLU A 164 -14.00 -2.82 -1.25
CA GLU A 164 -14.30 -4.13 -0.71
C GLU A 164 -13.26 -5.16 -1.18
N SER A 165 -12.64 -5.84 -0.23
CA SER A 165 -11.68 -6.91 -0.50
C SER A 165 -12.32 -8.11 -1.22
N ALA A 166 -13.64 -8.23 -1.14
CA ALA A 166 -14.42 -9.28 -1.80
C ALA A 166 -14.19 -9.33 -3.32
N TYR A 167 -14.11 -8.17 -3.98
CA TYR A 167 -13.87 -8.10 -5.44
C TYR A 167 -12.52 -8.69 -5.88
N PHE A 168 -11.55 -8.72 -4.98
CA PHE A 168 -10.25 -9.33 -5.24
C PHE A 168 -10.18 -10.80 -4.78
N MET A 169 -10.79 -11.11 -3.62
CA MET A 169 -10.68 -12.44 -3.02
C MET A 169 -11.59 -13.47 -3.69
N ILE A 170 -12.82 -13.09 -4.09
CA ILE A 170 -13.78 -14.02 -4.67
C ILE A 170 -13.25 -14.70 -5.94
N PRO A 171 -12.71 -13.98 -6.95
CA PRO A 171 -12.15 -14.62 -8.14
C PRO A 171 -10.99 -15.56 -7.81
N GLY A 172 -10.12 -15.19 -6.85
CA GLY A 172 -9.01 -16.02 -6.42
C GLY A 172 -9.45 -17.32 -5.76
N VAL A 173 -10.46 -17.25 -4.90
CA VAL A 173 -11.02 -18.44 -4.22
C VAL A 173 -11.72 -19.35 -5.22
N ILE A 174 -12.46 -18.81 -6.20
CA ILE A 174 -13.12 -19.60 -7.24
C ILE A 174 -12.09 -20.41 -8.04
N VAL A 175 -10.98 -19.78 -8.44
CA VAL A 175 -9.90 -20.49 -9.17
C VAL A 175 -9.33 -21.64 -8.34
N ILE A 176 -9.11 -21.43 -7.03
CA ILE A 176 -8.58 -22.46 -6.12
C ILE A 176 -9.57 -23.64 -5.98
N ILE A 177 -10.89 -23.36 -5.93
CA ILE A 177 -11.92 -24.40 -5.80
C ILE A 177 -12.08 -25.21 -7.11
N MET A 178 -11.82 -24.59 -8.25
CA MET A 178 -11.96 -25.22 -9.56
C MET A 178 -10.73 -26.02 -10.00
N THR A 179 -9.63 -25.99 -9.24
CA THR A 179 -8.38 -26.73 -9.49
C THR A 179 -8.32 -27.99 -8.64
#